data_c9d0b76820f99d18abba4f5bafb75886
#
_entry.id   c9d0b76820f99d18abba4f5bafb75886
#
_cell.length_a   1.000
_cell.length_b   1.000
_cell.length_c   1.000
_cell.angle_alpha   90.00
_cell.angle_beta   90.00
_cell.angle_gamma   90.00
#
_symmetry.space_group_name_H-M   'P 1'
#
loop_
_entity.id
_entity.type
_entity.pdbx_description
1 polymer ?
#
loop_
_entity_poly.entity_id
_entity_poly.type
_entity_poly.pdbx_seq_one_letter_code
_entity_poly.pdbx_strand_id
1 'polypeptide(L)'
;MGTFLKFTAWIQKTFALWVVLFAGIALLSPETFVWMKAYITWMLGLIMFGMGMTMTLDDFKGVMQNPKAVAIGVVAQFVVMPSVAYLLCLLFNLPTEIAIGVILVGCCPGGTASNVITYMAKGNTALSVACTTVSTLLAPVLTPAIFYLLASQWIEINAWSMLSSILQVVLFPIILGLVVRAVLKQKVESYISVMPLISVVAIVLIVAAIIGGSKAQILESGLLILAVVALHNAIGYLLGFAAARMFHLPHADCKAVSIEVGMQNSGLGVALAAVHFAASPITAVPSAIFSLWHNISGPILASYWAAKAEATAKEKSEKEHMSV
;
A
#
# COMPACT_ATOMS: atom_id res chain seq x y z
N MET A 1 8.85 -29.10 -1.91
CA MET A 1 7.94 -28.09 -1.35
C MET A 1 8.66 -27.13 -0.38
N GLY A 2 9.45 -27.60 0.59
CA GLY A 2 10.14 -26.73 1.56
C GLY A 2 11.17 -25.74 0.96
N THR A 3 11.93 -26.13 -0.07
CA THR A 3 12.93 -25.25 -0.72
C THR A 3 12.27 -24.14 -1.51
N PHE A 4 11.17 -24.42 -2.20
CA PHE A 4 10.40 -23.41 -2.95
C PHE A 4 9.77 -22.37 -2.01
N LEU A 5 9.17 -22.79 -0.89
CA LEU A 5 8.61 -21.87 0.10
C LEU A 5 9.69 -20.98 0.76
N LYS A 6 10.89 -21.52 1.00
CA LYS A 6 12.02 -20.72 1.47
C LYS A 6 12.48 -19.68 0.45
N PHE A 7 12.49 -20.03 -0.83
CA PHE A 7 12.82 -19.13 -1.92
C PHE A 7 11.79 -18.00 -2.08
N THR A 8 10.49 -18.33 -2.05
CA THR A 8 9.42 -17.31 -2.11
C THR A 8 9.49 -16.36 -0.92
N ALA A 9 9.71 -16.87 0.29
CA ALA A 9 9.87 -16.05 1.48
C ALA A 9 11.12 -15.15 1.41
N TRP A 10 12.21 -15.63 0.82
CA TRP A 10 13.41 -14.82 0.61
C TRP A 10 13.17 -13.68 -0.37
N ILE A 11 12.51 -13.92 -1.51
CA ILE A 11 12.14 -12.87 -2.47
C ILE A 11 11.24 -11.81 -1.81
N GLN A 12 10.26 -12.21 -1.01
CA GLN A 12 9.40 -11.28 -0.29
C GLN A 12 10.18 -10.42 0.71
N LYS A 13 11.10 -11.01 1.47
CA LYS A 13 11.97 -10.28 2.41
C LYS A 13 12.91 -9.29 1.71
N THR A 14 13.31 -9.60 0.49
CA THR A 14 14.22 -8.76 -0.31
C THR A 14 13.48 -7.92 -1.35
N PHE A 15 12.17 -7.73 -1.20
CA PHE A 15 11.32 -7.03 -2.16
C PHE A 15 11.86 -5.64 -2.54
N ALA A 16 12.24 -4.82 -1.54
CA ALA A 16 12.79 -3.49 -1.78
C ALA A 16 14.07 -3.53 -2.64
N LEU A 17 14.94 -4.54 -2.42
CA LEU A 17 16.15 -4.74 -3.22
C LEU A 17 15.81 -5.00 -4.69
N TRP A 18 14.81 -5.85 -4.96
CA TRP A 18 14.36 -6.14 -6.33
C TRP A 18 13.78 -4.90 -7.00
N VAL A 19 12.98 -4.12 -6.29
CA VAL A 19 12.44 -2.86 -6.82
C VAL A 19 13.56 -1.89 -7.17
N VAL A 20 14.56 -1.69 -6.29
CA VAL A 20 15.71 -0.80 -6.55
C VAL A 20 16.53 -1.30 -7.75
N LEU A 21 16.82 -2.60 -7.80
CA LEU A 21 17.60 -3.21 -8.88
C LEU A 21 16.92 -2.99 -10.24
N PHE A 22 15.64 -3.35 -10.35
CA PHE A 22 14.90 -3.23 -11.61
C PHE A 22 14.62 -1.76 -11.97
N ALA A 23 14.40 -0.89 -11.00
CA ALA A 23 14.32 0.55 -11.21
C ALA A 23 15.64 1.11 -11.77
N GLY A 24 16.79 0.68 -11.22
CA GLY A 24 18.12 1.04 -11.74
C GLY A 24 18.34 0.56 -13.17
N ILE A 25 17.99 -0.69 -13.49
CA ILE A 25 18.06 -1.21 -14.86
C ILE A 25 17.12 -0.41 -15.78
N ALA A 26 15.93 -0.07 -15.34
CA ALA A 26 14.97 0.73 -16.13
C ALA A 26 15.46 2.16 -16.41
N LEU A 27 16.22 2.75 -15.48
CA LEU A 27 16.86 4.06 -15.72
C LEU A 27 18.04 3.95 -16.71
N LEU A 28 18.77 2.84 -16.71
CA LEU A 28 19.88 2.62 -17.64
C LEU A 28 19.38 2.24 -19.04
N SER A 29 18.41 1.35 -19.13
CA SER A 29 17.85 0.80 -20.37
C SER A 29 16.29 0.83 -20.34
N PRO A 30 15.69 2.02 -20.59
CA PRO A 30 14.24 2.20 -20.51
C PRO A 30 13.43 1.29 -21.43
N GLU A 31 13.92 1.03 -22.65
CA GLU A 31 13.24 0.24 -23.67
C GLU A 31 12.97 -1.20 -23.22
N THR A 32 13.75 -1.71 -22.25
CA THR A 32 13.56 -3.05 -21.70
C THR A 32 12.20 -3.20 -21.01
N PHE A 33 11.67 -2.14 -20.42
CA PHE A 33 10.44 -2.21 -19.59
C PHE A 33 9.29 -1.34 -20.08
N VAL A 34 9.53 -0.29 -20.88
CA VAL A 34 8.49 0.70 -21.28
C VAL A 34 7.31 0.03 -21.99
N TRP A 35 7.54 -1.01 -22.80
CA TRP A 35 6.49 -1.75 -23.47
C TRP A 35 5.51 -2.42 -22.50
N MET A 36 5.93 -2.70 -21.26
CA MET A 36 5.08 -3.32 -20.23
C MET A 36 4.03 -2.36 -19.68
N LYS A 37 4.10 -1.05 -19.98
CA LYS A 37 3.07 -0.08 -19.60
C LYS A 37 1.67 -0.51 -20.05
N ALA A 38 1.55 -1.12 -21.24
CA ALA A 38 0.29 -1.63 -21.76
C ALA A 38 -0.34 -2.74 -20.89
N TYR A 39 0.45 -3.39 -20.05
CA TYR A 39 0.02 -4.51 -19.21
C TYR A 39 -0.17 -4.15 -17.73
N ILE A 40 0.05 -2.88 -17.32
CA ILE A 40 -0.04 -2.44 -15.91
C ILE A 40 -1.40 -2.81 -15.31
N THR A 41 -2.49 -2.53 -16.03
CA THR A 41 -3.85 -2.84 -15.58
C THR A 41 -4.07 -4.34 -15.35
N TRP A 42 -3.56 -5.19 -16.25
CA TRP A 42 -3.62 -6.64 -16.12
C TRP A 42 -2.77 -7.17 -14.96
N MET A 43 -1.56 -6.64 -14.81
CA MET A 43 -0.68 -6.98 -13.70
C MET A 43 -1.31 -6.59 -12.36
N LEU A 44 -1.93 -5.41 -12.27
CA LEU A 44 -2.66 -5.02 -11.06
C LEU A 44 -3.87 -5.94 -10.82
N GLY A 45 -4.66 -6.25 -11.84
CA GLY A 45 -5.78 -7.19 -11.73
C GLY A 45 -5.33 -8.55 -11.18
N LEU A 46 -4.17 -9.05 -11.62
CA LEU A 46 -3.59 -10.29 -11.12
C LEU A 46 -3.17 -10.18 -9.63
N ILE A 47 -2.60 -9.04 -9.22
CA ILE A 47 -2.28 -8.77 -7.82
C ILE A 47 -3.56 -8.76 -6.97
N MET A 48 -4.60 -8.07 -7.43
CA MET A 48 -5.89 -7.96 -6.73
C MET A 48 -6.62 -9.31 -6.67
N PHE A 49 -6.56 -10.11 -7.72
CA PHE A 49 -7.06 -11.48 -7.73
C PHE A 49 -6.34 -12.34 -6.68
N GLY A 50 -5.00 -12.27 -6.64
CA GLY A 50 -4.19 -12.93 -5.63
C GLY A 50 -4.56 -12.49 -4.20
N MET A 51 -4.80 -11.21 -4.00
CA MET A 51 -5.32 -10.68 -2.73
C MET A 51 -6.66 -11.34 -2.37
N GLY A 52 -7.62 -11.36 -3.31
CA GLY A 52 -8.92 -12.00 -3.10
C GLY A 52 -8.79 -13.49 -2.74
N MET A 53 -7.86 -14.20 -3.38
CA MET A 53 -7.57 -15.61 -3.04
C MET A 53 -6.97 -15.80 -1.65
N THR A 54 -6.26 -14.81 -1.10
CA THR A 54 -5.70 -14.91 0.26
C THR A 54 -6.70 -14.51 1.34
N MET A 55 -7.74 -13.73 1.03
CA MET A 55 -8.78 -13.31 1.97
C MET A 55 -9.69 -14.47 2.39
N THR A 56 -10.16 -14.46 3.63
CA THR A 56 -11.09 -15.44 4.21
C THR A 56 -12.39 -14.78 4.69
N LEU A 57 -13.44 -15.56 4.84
CA LEU A 57 -14.67 -15.08 5.47
C LEU A 57 -14.45 -14.65 6.94
N ASP A 58 -13.45 -15.22 7.61
CA ASP A 58 -13.10 -14.85 8.99
C ASP A 58 -12.47 -13.44 9.05
N ASP A 59 -11.82 -12.96 8.00
CA ASP A 59 -11.31 -11.59 7.91
C ASP A 59 -12.48 -10.59 8.00
N PHE A 60 -13.63 -10.92 7.41
CA PHE A 60 -14.85 -10.09 7.51
C PHE A 60 -15.48 -10.15 8.92
N LYS A 61 -15.36 -11.28 9.63
CA LYS A 61 -15.80 -11.36 11.03
C LYS A 61 -14.94 -10.45 11.93
N GLY A 62 -13.64 -10.29 11.63
CA GLY A 62 -12.74 -9.38 12.33
C GLY A 62 -13.26 -7.93 12.35
N VAL A 63 -13.91 -7.49 11.25
CA VAL A 63 -14.57 -6.17 11.18
C VAL A 63 -15.68 -6.04 12.22
N MET A 64 -16.48 -7.09 12.38
CA MET A 64 -17.61 -7.08 13.33
C MET A 64 -17.18 -7.21 14.80
N GLN A 65 -15.99 -7.76 15.05
CA GLN A 65 -15.48 -7.94 16.41
C GLN A 65 -14.97 -6.64 17.01
N ASN A 66 -14.42 -5.73 16.19
CA ASN A 66 -13.90 -4.44 16.66
C ASN A 66 -14.28 -3.28 15.71
N PRO A 67 -15.58 -3.01 15.49
CA PRO A 67 -16.04 -2.06 14.49
C PRO A 67 -15.56 -0.62 14.76
N LYS A 68 -15.41 -0.24 16.04
CA LYS A 68 -14.89 1.08 16.42
C LYS A 68 -13.44 1.28 15.94
N ALA A 69 -12.56 0.31 16.19
CA ALA A 69 -11.16 0.43 15.79
C ALA A 69 -11.01 0.42 14.26
N VAL A 70 -11.79 -0.42 13.57
CA VAL A 70 -11.83 -0.45 12.10
C VAL A 70 -12.32 0.89 11.54
N ALA A 71 -13.40 1.44 12.08
CA ALA A 71 -13.91 2.74 11.65
C ALA A 71 -12.87 3.85 11.84
N ILE A 72 -12.16 3.87 12.98
CA ILE A 72 -11.08 4.83 13.23
C ILE A 72 -9.96 4.68 12.20
N GLY A 73 -9.51 3.45 11.93
CA GLY A 73 -8.46 3.17 10.96
C GLY A 73 -8.84 3.59 9.54
N VAL A 74 -10.06 3.25 9.10
CA VAL A 74 -10.56 3.57 7.75
C VAL A 74 -10.82 5.07 7.59
N VAL A 75 -11.40 5.73 8.58
CA VAL A 75 -11.60 7.19 8.55
C VAL A 75 -10.25 7.90 8.56
N ALA A 76 -9.31 7.48 9.42
CA ALA A 76 -7.96 8.04 9.43
C ALA A 76 -7.28 7.87 8.06
N GLN A 77 -7.41 6.71 7.41
CA GLN A 77 -6.87 6.45 6.07
C GLN A 77 -7.36 7.50 5.06
N PHE A 78 -8.66 7.66 4.92
CA PHE A 78 -9.26 8.52 3.90
C PHE A 78 -9.32 10.02 4.27
N VAL A 79 -8.99 10.38 5.51
CA VAL A 79 -8.88 11.77 5.93
C VAL A 79 -7.42 12.20 5.99
N VAL A 80 -6.57 11.45 6.70
CA VAL A 80 -5.18 11.86 6.95
C VAL A 80 -4.37 11.86 5.66
N MET A 81 -4.36 10.75 4.92
CA MET A 81 -3.46 10.62 3.79
C MET A 81 -3.79 11.56 2.63
N PRO A 82 -5.04 11.74 2.20
CA PRO A 82 -5.36 12.74 1.19
C PRO A 82 -5.04 14.18 1.63
N SER A 83 -5.34 14.51 2.89
CA SER A 83 -5.09 15.86 3.43
C SER A 83 -3.60 16.18 3.51
N VAL A 84 -2.79 15.22 4.00
CA VAL A 84 -1.34 15.37 4.05
C VAL A 84 -0.76 15.48 2.65
N ALA A 85 -1.21 14.65 1.69
CA ALA A 85 -0.81 14.75 0.30
C ALA A 85 -1.05 16.14 -0.27
N TYR A 86 -2.27 16.67 -0.09
CA TYR A 86 -2.67 17.99 -0.55
C TYR A 86 -1.80 19.09 0.08
N LEU A 87 -1.61 19.06 1.40
CA LEU A 87 -0.80 20.05 2.11
C LEU A 87 0.67 20.03 1.69
N LEU A 88 1.24 18.84 1.46
CA LEU A 88 2.60 18.72 0.95
C LEU A 88 2.73 19.26 -0.47
N CYS A 89 1.72 19.07 -1.33
CA CYS A 89 1.71 19.65 -2.67
C CYS A 89 1.75 21.19 -2.61
N LEU A 90 0.98 21.80 -1.72
CA LEU A 90 0.99 23.24 -1.52
C LEU A 90 2.31 23.73 -0.90
N LEU A 91 2.79 23.05 0.15
CA LEU A 91 4.01 23.44 0.88
C LEU A 91 5.25 23.43 -0.02
N PHE A 92 5.38 22.41 -0.87
CA PHE A 92 6.51 22.25 -1.78
C PHE A 92 6.28 22.89 -3.14
N ASN A 93 5.13 23.54 -3.36
CA ASN A 93 4.72 24.14 -4.63
C ASN A 93 5.01 23.19 -5.81
N LEU A 94 4.49 21.95 -5.71
CA LEU A 94 4.79 20.90 -6.68
C LEU A 94 4.24 21.24 -8.07
N PRO A 95 4.94 20.88 -9.15
CA PRO A 95 4.37 20.88 -10.50
C PRO A 95 3.06 20.10 -10.54
N THR A 96 2.10 20.58 -11.33
CA THR A 96 0.73 20.04 -11.39
C THR A 96 0.69 18.52 -11.56
N GLU A 97 1.46 17.97 -12.48
CA GLU A 97 1.48 16.53 -12.79
C GLU A 97 1.98 15.69 -11.61
N ILE A 98 2.98 16.21 -10.88
CA ILE A 98 3.53 15.56 -9.68
C ILE A 98 2.51 15.67 -8.53
N ALA A 99 1.91 16.86 -8.34
CA ALA A 99 0.91 17.09 -7.31
C ALA A 99 -0.30 16.15 -7.46
N ILE A 100 -0.80 15.99 -8.69
CA ILE A 100 -1.87 15.05 -9.01
C ILE A 100 -1.48 13.62 -8.61
N GLY A 101 -0.26 13.20 -8.91
CA GLY A 101 0.24 11.87 -8.55
C GLY A 101 0.38 11.65 -7.04
N VAL A 102 0.83 12.66 -6.29
CA VAL A 102 0.94 12.62 -4.82
C VAL A 102 -0.45 12.58 -4.17
N ILE A 103 -1.39 13.40 -4.64
CA ILE A 103 -2.78 13.39 -4.14
C ILE A 103 -3.45 12.05 -4.48
N LEU A 104 -3.24 11.54 -5.70
CA LEU A 104 -3.83 10.27 -6.13
C LEU A 104 -3.39 9.10 -5.23
N VAL A 105 -2.10 8.96 -4.92
CA VAL A 105 -1.64 7.91 -4.02
C VAL A 105 -2.16 8.12 -2.60
N GLY A 106 -2.30 9.36 -2.14
CA GLY A 106 -2.91 9.69 -0.85
C GLY A 106 -4.38 9.30 -0.76
N CYS A 107 -5.12 9.35 -1.87
CA CYS A 107 -6.54 8.94 -1.93
C CYS A 107 -6.73 7.42 -2.08
N CYS A 108 -5.67 6.64 -2.28
CA CYS A 108 -5.77 5.18 -2.36
C CYS A 108 -6.09 4.55 -0.99
N PRO A 109 -6.66 3.35 -0.95
CA PRO A 109 -6.86 2.59 0.29
C PRO A 109 -5.53 2.12 0.88
N GLY A 110 -5.55 1.53 2.07
CA GLY A 110 -4.40 0.87 2.68
C GLY A 110 -3.81 -0.24 1.79
N GLY A 111 -2.51 -0.43 1.87
CA GLY A 111 -1.79 -1.43 1.09
C GLY A 111 -1.69 -2.78 1.81
N THR A 112 -1.87 -3.90 1.12
CA THR A 112 -1.82 -5.26 1.72
C THR A 112 -0.52 -5.59 2.44
N ALA A 113 0.59 -4.92 2.09
CA ALA A 113 1.87 -5.08 2.78
C ALA A 113 1.80 -4.64 4.25
N SER A 114 0.86 -3.73 4.61
CA SER A 114 0.63 -3.27 5.99
C SER A 114 0.38 -4.43 6.96
N ASN A 115 -0.32 -5.48 6.52
CA ASN A 115 -0.66 -6.64 7.35
C ASN A 115 0.59 -7.39 7.83
N VAL A 116 1.55 -7.59 6.93
CA VAL A 116 2.84 -8.24 7.25
C VAL A 116 3.68 -7.34 8.17
N ILE A 117 3.72 -6.05 7.87
CA ILE A 117 4.48 -5.08 8.69
C ILE A 117 3.85 -4.95 10.09
N THR A 118 2.53 -4.96 10.20
CA THR A 118 1.81 -4.97 11.48
C THR A 118 2.14 -6.22 12.31
N TYR A 119 2.19 -7.39 11.68
CA TYR A 119 2.61 -8.63 12.35
C TYR A 119 4.06 -8.52 12.87
N MET A 120 5.00 -8.03 12.04
CA MET A 120 6.39 -7.82 12.44
C MET A 120 6.53 -6.82 13.60
N ALA A 121 5.71 -5.78 13.62
CA ALA A 121 5.66 -4.74 14.66
C ALA A 121 5.06 -5.24 15.99
N LYS A 122 4.60 -6.49 16.08
CA LYS A 122 3.81 -7.00 17.20
C LYS A 122 2.55 -6.15 17.43
N GLY A 123 1.91 -5.72 16.34
CA GLY A 123 0.61 -5.03 16.32
C GLY A 123 -0.55 -6.01 16.18
N ASN A 124 -1.78 -5.47 16.15
CA ASN A 124 -3.00 -6.25 15.92
C ASN A 124 -3.20 -6.52 14.43
N THR A 125 -2.74 -7.67 13.96
CA THR A 125 -2.81 -8.08 12.55
C THR A 125 -4.26 -8.27 12.10
N ALA A 126 -5.16 -8.76 12.96
CA ALA A 126 -6.56 -8.92 12.61
C ALA A 126 -7.23 -7.56 12.32
N LEU A 127 -6.91 -6.53 13.12
CA LEU A 127 -7.38 -5.17 12.86
C LEU A 127 -6.80 -4.61 11.55
N SER A 128 -5.51 -4.82 11.28
CA SER A 128 -4.89 -4.38 10.03
C SER A 128 -5.59 -5.00 8.81
N VAL A 129 -5.79 -6.32 8.80
CA VAL A 129 -6.53 -7.01 7.73
C VAL A 129 -7.94 -6.46 7.57
N ALA A 130 -8.65 -6.23 8.67
CA ALA A 130 -10.01 -5.68 8.65
C ALA A 130 -10.03 -4.25 8.05
N CYS A 131 -9.09 -3.38 8.44
CA CYS A 131 -8.97 -2.02 7.89
C CYS A 131 -8.64 -2.05 6.39
N THR A 132 -7.66 -2.85 5.97
CA THR A 132 -7.31 -3.02 4.54
C THR A 132 -8.52 -3.51 3.74
N THR A 133 -9.26 -4.49 4.26
CA THR A 133 -10.44 -5.04 3.60
C THR A 133 -11.51 -3.96 3.41
N VAL A 134 -11.88 -3.26 4.48
CA VAL A 134 -12.93 -2.23 4.41
C VAL A 134 -12.51 -1.05 3.55
N SER A 135 -11.27 -0.56 3.70
CA SER A 135 -10.78 0.55 2.89
C SER A 135 -10.74 0.19 1.39
N THR A 136 -10.34 -1.03 1.04
CA THR A 136 -10.32 -1.50 -0.35
C THR A 136 -11.73 -1.64 -0.93
N LEU A 137 -12.71 -2.11 -0.16
CA LEU A 137 -14.11 -2.18 -0.59
C LEU A 137 -14.74 -0.80 -0.78
N LEU A 138 -14.35 0.19 0.00
CA LEU A 138 -14.80 1.59 -0.12
C LEU A 138 -14.06 2.38 -1.19
N ALA A 139 -12.87 1.94 -1.60
CA ALA A 139 -12.03 2.65 -2.55
C ALA A 139 -12.71 3.02 -3.88
N PRO A 140 -13.58 2.18 -4.50
CA PRO A 140 -14.26 2.54 -5.74
C PRO A 140 -15.04 3.85 -5.65
N VAL A 141 -15.57 4.17 -4.48
CA VAL A 141 -16.34 5.40 -4.23
C VAL A 141 -15.47 6.49 -3.62
N LEU A 142 -14.75 6.18 -2.54
CA LEU A 142 -14.02 7.19 -1.77
C LEU A 142 -12.78 7.72 -2.50
N THR A 143 -12.02 6.87 -3.17
CA THR A 143 -10.83 7.31 -3.90
C THR A 143 -11.15 8.35 -4.98
N PRO A 144 -12.08 8.11 -5.95
CA PRO A 144 -12.38 9.12 -6.95
C PRO A 144 -13.11 10.34 -6.37
N ALA A 145 -13.95 10.18 -5.35
CA ALA A 145 -14.67 11.30 -4.75
C ALA A 145 -13.71 12.27 -4.03
N ILE A 146 -12.79 11.74 -3.21
CA ILE A 146 -11.82 12.56 -2.48
C ILE A 146 -10.80 13.15 -3.46
N PHE A 147 -10.35 12.36 -4.43
CA PHE A 147 -9.43 12.84 -5.46
C PHE A 147 -10.06 13.97 -6.28
N TYR A 148 -11.31 13.84 -6.70
CA TYR A 148 -12.05 14.92 -7.36
C TYR A 148 -12.11 16.17 -6.50
N LEU A 149 -12.47 16.03 -5.22
CA LEU A 149 -12.57 17.15 -4.29
C LEU A 149 -11.25 17.92 -4.16
N LEU A 150 -10.12 17.22 -4.11
CA LEU A 150 -8.81 17.84 -3.84
C LEU A 150 -8.07 18.28 -5.10
N ALA A 151 -8.21 17.57 -6.22
CA ALA A 151 -7.40 17.78 -7.42
C ALA A 151 -8.14 18.46 -8.58
N SER A 152 -9.47 18.61 -8.52
CA SER A 152 -10.26 19.23 -9.59
C SER A 152 -9.91 20.68 -9.92
N GLN A 153 -9.26 21.39 -8.99
CA GLN A 153 -8.78 22.76 -9.23
C GLN A 153 -7.57 22.81 -10.18
N TRP A 154 -6.85 21.70 -10.38
CA TRP A 154 -5.67 21.64 -11.25
C TRP A 154 -5.94 20.95 -12.58
N ILE A 155 -6.94 20.06 -12.63
CA ILE A 155 -7.22 19.25 -13.81
C ILE A 155 -8.69 18.80 -13.83
N GLU A 156 -9.23 18.64 -15.03
CA GLU A 156 -10.54 18.00 -15.20
C GLU A 156 -10.46 16.50 -14.86
N ILE A 157 -11.28 16.07 -13.92
CA ILE A 157 -11.33 14.70 -13.43
C ILE A 157 -12.69 14.09 -13.75
N ASN A 158 -12.69 12.98 -14.45
CA ASN A 158 -13.89 12.17 -14.64
C ASN A 158 -13.97 11.12 -13.50
N ALA A 159 -14.57 11.51 -12.36
CA ALA A 159 -14.73 10.65 -11.21
C ALA A 159 -15.53 9.37 -11.51
N TRP A 160 -16.49 9.41 -12.45
CA TRP A 160 -17.26 8.25 -12.86
C TRP A 160 -16.40 7.23 -13.62
N SER A 161 -15.54 7.70 -14.52
CA SER A 161 -14.58 6.85 -15.22
C SER A 161 -13.59 6.20 -14.24
N MET A 162 -13.10 6.95 -13.25
CA MET A 162 -12.22 6.42 -12.21
C MET A 162 -12.93 5.36 -11.34
N LEU A 163 -14.17 5.60 -10.93
CA LEU A 163 -14.98 4.63 -10.20
C LEU A 163 -15.12 3.33 -10.99
N SER A 164 -15.49 3.43 -12.27
CA SER A 164 -15.61 2.27 -13.17
C SER A 164 -14.28 1.50 -13.29
N SER A 165 -13.17 2.21 -13.44
CA SER A 165 -11.83 1.60 -13.49
C SER A 165 -11.49 0.83 -12.19
N ILE A 166 -11.76 1.41 -11.02
CA ILE A 166 -11.48 0.75 -9.73
C ILE A 166 -12.38 -0.48 -9.55
N LEU A 167 -13.66 -0.39 -9.93
CA LEU A 167 -14.56 -1.54 -9.90
C LEU A 167 -14.02 -2.71 -10.75
N GLN A 168 -13.53 -2.41 -11.95
CA GLN A 168 -13.06 -3.43 -12.90
C GLN A 168 -11.68 -3.98 -12.52
N VAL A 169 -10.75 -3.13 -12.08
CA VAL A 169 -9.34 -3.50 -11.92
C VAL A 169 -9.02 -3.94 -10.48
N VAL A 170 -9.85 -3.55 -9.52
CA VAL A 170 -9.64 -3.88 -8.10
C VAL A 170 -10.75 -4.81 -7.58
N LEU A 171 -11.99 -4.31 -7.56
CA LEU A 171 -13.07 -5.03 -6.88
C LEU A 171 -13.45 -6.33 -7.59
N PHE A 172 -13.60 -6.29 -8.90
CA PHE A 172 -13.94 -7.49 -9.69
C PHE A 172 -12.89 -8.61 -9.53
N PRO A 173 -11.57 -8.39 -9.67
CA PRO A 173 -10.58 -9.43 -9.45
C PRO A 173 -10.55 -9.96 -8.01
N ILE A 174 -10.75 -9.09 -7.01
CA ILE A 174 -10.84 -9.53 -5.61
C ILE A 174 -12.02 -10.47 -5.40
N ILE A 175 -13.21 -10.09 -5.88
CA ILE A 175 -14.41 -10.93 -5.78
C ILE A 175 -14.19 -12.26 -6.51
N LEU A 176 -13.60 -12.22 -7.70
CA LEU A 176 -13.28 -13.43 -8.46
C LEU A 176 -12.32 -14.34 -7.66
N GLY A 177 -11.28 -13.77 -7.04
CA GLY A 177 -10.36 -14.51 -6.19
C GLY A 177 -11.04 -15.16 -4.99
N LEU A 178 -11.93 -14.43 -4.30
CA LEU A 178 -12.75 -14.95 -3.20
C LEU A 178 -13.65 -16.11 -3.66
N VAL A 179 -14.32 -15.96 -4.81
CA VAL A 179 -15.18 -17.00 -5.38
C VAL A 179 -14.37 -18.25 -5.73
N VAL A 180 -13.23 -18.08 -6.41
CA VAL A 180 -12.34 -19.21 -6.75
C VAL A 180 -11.89 -19.93 -5.50
N ARG A 181 -11.50 -19.21 -4.43
CA ARG A 181 -11.15 -19.81 -3.15
C ARG A 181 -12.33 -20.57 -2.53
N ALA A 182 -13.51 -19.96 -2.49
CA ALA A 182 -14.72 -20.58 -1.91
C ALA A 182 -15.14 -21.86 -2.64
N VAL A 183 -15.02 -21.90 -3.97
CA VAL A 183 -15.40 -23.04 -4.82
C VAL A 183 -14.36 -24.15 -4.77
N LEU A 184 -13.08 -23.83 -4.91
CA LEU A 184 -11.99 -24.81 -5.04
C LEU A 184 -11.43 -25.27 -3.69
N LYS A 185 -11.73 -24.57 -2.59
CA LYS A 185 -11.35 -24.93 -1.20
C LYS A 185 -9.88 -25.37 -1.09
N GLN A 186 -9.65 -26.57 -0.53
CA GLN A 186 -8.31 -27.12 -0.28
C GLN A 186 -7.45 -27.30 -1.55
N LYS A 187 -8.07 -27.44 -2.75
CA LYS A 187 -7.31 -27.58 -4.00
C LYS A 187 -6.50 -26.34 -4.35
N VAL A 188 -6.85 -25.19 -3.80
CA VAL A 188 -6.19 -23.88 -4.09
C VAL A 188 -5.10 -23.55 -3.09
N GLU A 189 -5.02 -24.20 -1.93
CA GLU A 189 -4.05 -23.87 -0.88
C GLU A 189 -2.59 -23.88 -1.37
N SER A 190 -2.24 -24.83 -2.23
CA SER A 190 -0.91 -24.86 -2.85
C SER A 190 -0.62 -23.66 -3.73
N TYR A 191 -1.64 -23.12 -4.40
CA TYR A 191 -1.51 -21.94 -5.28
C TYR A 191 -1.53 -20.62 -4.50
N ILE A 192 -2.26 -20.56 -3.38
CA ILE A 192 -2.29 -19.38 -2.51
C ILE A 192 -0.88 -19.03 -2.02
N SER A 193 -0.05 -20.04 -1.73
CA SER A 193 1.33 -19.81 -1.30
C SER A 193 2.24 -19.16 -2.36
N VAL A 194 1.84 -19.21 -3.64
CA VAL A 194 2.57 -18.62 -4.78
C VAL A 194 2.10 -17.20 -5.08
N MET A 195 0.86 -16.83 -4.70
CA MET A 195 0.29 -15.52 -5.00
C MET A 195 1.14 -14.33 -4.54
N PRO A 196 1.73 -14.34 -3.33
CA PRO A 196 2.62 -13.27 -2.91
C PRO A 196 3.86 -13.10 -3.81
N LEU A 197 4.41 -14.19 -4.35
CA LEU A 197 5.52 -14.12 -5.29
C LEU A 197 5.09 -13.46 -6.61
N ILE A 198 3.94 -13.85 -7.14
CA ILE A 198 3.34 -13.25 -8.35
C ILE A 198 3.13 -11.75 -8.14
N SER A 199 2.61 -11.36 -6.97
CA SER A 199 2.41 -9.94 -6.63
C SER A 199 3.72 -9.18 -6.59
N VAL A 200 4.77 -9.73 -5.97
CA VAL A 200 6.11 -9.11 -5.92
C VAL A 200 6.65 -8.89 -7.34
N VAL A 201 6.63 -9.92 -8.18
CA VAL A 201 7.12 -9.83 -9.57
C VAL A 201 6.33 -8.77 -10.34
N ALA A 202 5.00 -8.81 -10.26
CA ALA A 202 4.16 -7.85 -10.96
C ALA A 202 4.41 -6.41 -10.50
N ILE A 203 4.55 -6.15 -9.19
CA ILE A 203 4.85 -4.80 -8.67
C ILE A 203 6.22 -4.33 -9.15
N VAL A 204 7.26 -5.18 -9.10
CA VAL A 204 8.61 -4.84 -9.57
C VAL A 204 8.58 -4.43 -11.05
N LEU A 205 7.87 -5.19 -11.88
CA LEU A 205 7.73 -4.90 -13.31
C LEU A 205 6.92 -3.63 -13.58
N ILE A 206 5.84 -3.41 -12.85
CA ILE A 206 5.04 -2.17 -12.91
C ILE A 206 5.92 -0.96 -12.60
N VAL A 207 6.66 -1.00 -11.48
CA VAL A 207 7.54 0.10 -11.07
C VAL A 207 8.63 0.34 -12.11
N ALA A 208 9.28 -0.71 -12.62
CA ALA A 208 10.29 -0.60 -13.66
C ALA A 208 9.75 0.03 -14.96
N ALA A 209 8.54 -0.36 -15.39
CA ALA A 209 7.89 0.22 -16.58
C ALA A 209 7.59 1.72 -16.42
N ILE A 210 7.13 2.15 -15.24
CA ILE A 210 6.88 3.56 -14.94
C ILE A 210 8.17 4.36 -14.86
N ILE A 211 9.17 3.86 -14.15
CA ILE A 211 10.47 4.52 -13.98
C ILE A 211 11.17 4.68 -15.33
N GLY A 212 11.22 3.61 -16.14
CA GLY A 212 11.78 3.68 -17.48
C GLY A 212 11.06 4.69 -18.37
N GLY A 213 9.74 4.73 -18.32
CA GLY A 213 8.93 5.64 -19.10
C GLY A 213 8.92 7.10 -18.64
N SER A 214 9.48 7.40 -17.47
CA SER A 214 9.55 8.75 -16.88
C SER A 214 11.00 9.13 -16.54
N LYS A 215 12.00 8.49 -17.18
CA LYS A 215 13.42 8.67 -16.87
C LYS A 215 13.86 10.13 -16.83
N ALA A 216 13.53 10.93 -17.85
CA ALA A 216 13.94 12.33 -17.92
C ALA A 216 13.42 13.14 -16.72
N GLN A 217 12.13 13.01 -16.42
CA GLN A 217 11.48 13.71 -15.32
C GLN A 217 11.97 13.24 -13.94
N ILE A 218 12.30 11.94 -13.81
CA ILE A 218 12.86 11.39 -12.57
C ILE A 218 14.26 11.91 -12.32
N LEU A 219 15.07 12.08 -13.33
CA LEU A 219 16.40 12.68 -13.18
C LEU A 219 16.34 14.15 -12.74
N GLU A 220 15.28 14.86 -13.12
CA GLU A 220 15.06 16.26 -12.75
C GLU A 220 14.39 16.41 -11.37
N SER A 221 13.32 15.65 -11.11
CA SER A 221 12.44 15.85 -9.96
C SER A 221 12.42 14.69 -8.96
N GLY A 222 13.14 13.59 -9.21
CA GLY A 222 13.03 12.37 -8.44
C GLY A 222 13.39 12.51 -6.97
N LEU A 223 14.37 13.34 -6.64
CA LEU A 223 14.75 13.62 -5.25
C LEU A 223 13.65 14.38 -4.50
N LEU A 224 13.01 15.35 -5.15
CA LEU A 224 11.87 16.08 -4.59
C LEU A 224 10.69 15.14 -4.36
N ILE A 225 10.36 14.29 -5.35
CA ILE A 225 9.28 13.31 -5.22
C ILE A 225 9.58 12.32 -4.08
N LEU A 226 10.82 11.84 -3.97
CA LEU A 226 11.22 10.95 -2.88
C LEU A 226 11.07 11.61 -1.52
N ALA A 227 11.50 12.87 -1.37
CA ALA A 227 11.38 13.63 -0.12
C ALA A 227 9.89 13.80 0.27
N VAL A 228 9.04 14.19 -0.68
CA VAL A 228 7.60 14.36 -0.45
C VAL A 228 6.94 13.03 -0.08
N VAL A 229 7.25 11.96 -0.79
CA VAL A 229 6.74 10.60 -0.49
C VAL A 229 7.20 10.12 0.88
N ALA A 230 8.46 10.35 1.24
CA ALA A 230 9.00 9.97 2.54
C ALA A 230 8.32 10.71 3.69
N LEU A 231 8.11 12.03 3.52
CA LEU A 231 7.37 12.85 4.48
C LEU A 231 5.90 12.42 4.58
N HIS A 232 5.24 12.19 3.44
CA HIS A 232 3.85 11.74 3.37
C HIS A 232 3.66 10.43 4.15
N ASN A 233 4.51 9.45 3.91
CA ASN A 233 4.52 8.17 4.61
C ASN A 233 4.79 8.33 6.12
N ALA A 234 5.81 9.10 6.49
CA ALA A 234 6.18 9.33 7.90
C ALA A 234 5.08 10.05 8.68
N ILE A 235 4.48 11.09 8.09
CA ILE A 235 3.35 11.82 8.68
C ILE A 235 2.12 10.89 8.76
N GLY A 236 1.89 10.04 7.77
CA GLY A 236 0.85 9.01 7.80
C GLY A 236 1.00 8.05 8.99
N TYR A 237 2.20 7.52 9.22
CA TYR A 237 2.48 6.70 10.41
C TYR A 237 2.21 7.45 11.71
N LEU A 238 2.69 8.69 11.81
CA LEU A 238 2.56 9.51 13.01
C LEU A 238 1.10 9.85 13.31
N LEU A 239 0.39 10.38 12.32
CA LEU A 239 -1.01 10.81 12.50
C LEU A 239 -1.97 9.62 12.63
N GLY A 240 -1.71 8.49 11.96
CA GLY A 240 -2.44 7.25 12.16
C GLY A 240 -2.31 6.73 13.59
N PHE A 241 -1.07 6.73 14.14
CA PHE A 241 -0.85 6.37 15.53
C PHE A 241 -1.54 7.34 16.50
N ALA A 242 -1.40 8.65 16.24
CA ALA A 242 -2.01 9.70 17.07
C ALA A 242 -3.54 9.61 17.08
N ALA A 243 -4.15 9.40 15.91
CA ALA A 243 -5.60 9.21 15.79
C ALA A 243 -6.09 8.02 16.64
N ALA A 244 -5.47 6.86 16.48
CA ALA A 244 -5.82 5.68 17.29
C ALA A 244 -5.64 5.93 18.79
N ARG A 245 -4.57 6.60 19.18
CA ARG A 245 -4.27 6.95 20.56
C ARG A 245 -5.28 7.94 21.15
N MET A 246 -5.71 8.92 20.37
CA MET A 246 -6.72 9.91 20.76
C MET A 246 -8.07 9.25 21.09
N PHE A 247 -8.43 8.19 20.37
CA PHE A 247 -9.63 7.40 20.64
C PHE A 247 -9.42 6.28 21.69
N HIS A 248 -8.28 6.28 22.40
CA HIS A 248 -7.95 5.36 23.48
C HIS A 248 -7.89 3.90 23.05
N LEU A 249 -7.45 3.62 21.80
CA LEU A 249 -7.25 2.23 21.37
C LEU A 249 -6.04 1.59 22.08
N PRO A 250 -6.04 0.27 22.29
CA PRO A 250 -4.90 -0.48 22.79
C PRO A 250 -3.63 -0.22 21.96
N HIS A 251 -2.46 -0.32 22.57
CA HIS A 251 -1.19 -0.01 21.90
C HIS A 251 -0.95 -0.88 20.64
N ALA A 252 -1.36 -2.16 20.65
CA ALA A 252 -1.28 -3.03 19.50
C ALA A 252 -2.16 -2.54 18.34
N ASP A 253 -3.35 -2.00 18.64
CA ASP A 253 -4.26 -1.41 17.67
C ASP A 253 -3.72 -0.08 17.13
N CYS A 254 -3.09 0.74 17.99
CA CYS A 254 -2.43 1.97 17.56
C CYS A 254 -1.32 1.69 16.53
N LYS A 255 -0.54 0.62 16.73
CA LYS A 255 0.47 0.19 15.75
C LYS A 255 -0.17 -0.23 14.43
N ALA A 256 -1.25 -1.01 14.49
CA ALA A 256 -1.98 -1.47 13.31
C ALA A 256 -2.52 -0.29 12.50
N VAL A 257 -3.23 0.65 13.14
CA VAL A 257 -3.78 1.85 12.48
C VAL A 257 -2.67 2.73 11.92
N SER A 258 -1.58 2.92 12.66
CA SER A 258 -0.42 3.68 12.20
C SER A 258 0.15 3.12 10.89
N ILE A 259 0.41 1.82 10.87
CA ILE A 259 0.97 1.13 9.71
C ILE A 259 -0.01 1.15 8.54
N GLU A 260 -1.29 0.89 8.81
CA GLU A 260 -2.34 0.90 7.78
C GLU A 260 -2.45 2.26 7.10
N VAL A 261 -2.53 3.35 7.88
CA VAL A 261 -2.62 4.72 7.35
C VAL A 261 -1.35 5.12 6.62
N GLY A 262 -0.17 4.77 7.12
CA GLY A 262 1.09 5.11 6.48
C GLY A 262 1.40 4.32 5.20
N MET A 263 0.79 3.16 4.97
CA MET A 263 1.12 2.27 3.85
C MET A 263 -0.02 2.22 2.83
N GLN A 264 0.19 2.83 1.68
CA GLN A 264 -0.81 2.97 0.63
C GLN A 264 -0.83 1.79 -0.34
N ASN A 265 -1.99 1.52 -0.95
CA ASN A 265 -2.08 0.70 -2.15
C ASN A 265 -1.53 1.47 -3.36
N SER A 266 -0.22 1.61 -3.37
CA SER A 266 0.51 2.33 -4.40
C SER A 266 0.40 1.69 -5.79
N GLY A 267 0.17 0.37 -5.86
CA GLY A 267 -0.12 -0.32 -7.12
C GLY A 267 -1.39 0.20 -7.78
N LEU A 268 -2.45 0.43 -6.99
CA LEU A 268 -3.67 1.08 -7.49
C LEU A 268 -3.38 2.49 -7.97
N GLY A 269 -2.62 3.28 -7.21
CA GLY A 269 -2.25 4.64 -7.60
C GLY A 269 -1.50 4.68 -8.94
N VAL A 270 -0.54 3.76 -9.16
CA VAL A 270 0.16 3.62 -10.44
C VAL A 270 -0.81 3.28 -11.58
N ALA A 271 -1.70 2.32 -11.38
CA ALA A 271 -2.62 1.89 -12.44
C ALA A 271 -3.63 2.98 -12.79
N LEU A 272 -4.19 3.67 -11.81
CA LEU A 272 -5.09 4.81 -12.06
C LEU A 272 -4.37 5.94 -12.79
N ALA A 273 -3.13 6.26 -12.38
CA ALA A 273 -2.33 7.25 -13.09
C ALA A 273 -2.04 6.84 -14.53
N ALA A 274 -1.67 5.58 -14.77
CA ALA A 274 -1.39 5.08 -16.11
C ALA A 274 -2.62 5.07 -17.03
N VAL A 275 -3.83 4.85 -16.50
CA VAL A 275 -5.08 4.81 -17.28
C VAL A 275 -5.64 6.21 -17.49
N HIS A 276 -5.72 7.03 -16.45
CA HIS A 276 -6.43 8.32 -16.50
C HIS A 276 -5.53 9.49 -16.86
N PHE A 277 -4.20 9.36 -16.69
CA PHE A 277 -3.21 10.41 -16.94
C PHE A 277 -2.09 9.91 -17.89
N ALA A 278 -2.44 9.08 -18.88
CA ALA A 278 -1.47 8.48 -19.79
C ALA A 278 -0.64 9.51 -20.57
N ALA A 279 -1.19 10.71 -20.81
CA ALA A 279 -0.46 11.82 -21.45
C ALA A 279 0.66 12.39 -20.59
N SER A 280 0.61 12.18 -19.25
CA SER A 280 1.60 12.64 -18.29
C SER A 280 2.14 11.48 -17.44
N PRO A 281 3.07 10.67 -17.94
CA PRO A 281 3.59 9.49 -17.25
C PRO A 281 4.22 9.78 -15.88
N ILE A 282 4.71 11.01 -15.65
CA ILE A 282 5.28 11.45 -14.36
C ILE A 282 4.24 11.36 -13.22
N THR A 283 2.95 11.47 -13.52
CA THR A 283 1.86 11.36 -12.54
C THR A 283 1.86 10.00 -11.82
N ALA A 284 2.35 8.94 -12.44
CA ALA A 284 2.45 7.61 -11.83
C ALA A 284 3.70 7.47 -10.93
N VAL A 285 4.70 8.35 -11.06
CA VAL A 285 5.99 8.24 -10.36
C VAL A 285 5.86 8.36 -8.84
N PRO A 286 5.07 9.29 -8.25
CA PRO A 286 4.88 9.35 -6.81
C PRO A 286 4.37 8.02 -6.23
N SER A 287 3.42 7.37 -6.89
CA SER A 287 2.91 6.05 -6.48
C SER A 287 3.98 4.96 -6.60
N ALA A 288 4.79 4.96 -7.66
CA ALA A 288 5.87 4.00 -7.85
C ALA A 288 6.97 4.15 -6.79
N ILE A 289 7.37 5.40 -6.49
CA ILE A 289 8.34 5.70 -5.42
C ILE A 289 7.75 5.35 -4.04
N PHE A 290 6.46 5.59 -3.82
CA PHE A 290 5.78 5.22 -2.59
C PHE A 290 5.81 3.69 -2.38
N SER A 291 5.61 2.90 -3.45
CA SER A 291 5.71 1.44 -3.41
C SER A 291 7.09 0.97 -2.93
N LEU A 292 8.16 1.63 -3.39
CA LEU A 292 9.50 1.36 -2.91
C LEU A 292 9.67 1.78 -1.45
N TRP A 293 9.32 3.05 -1.14
CA TRP A 293 9.65 3.67 0.14
C TRP A 293 8.95 3.01 1.32
N HIS A 294 7.63 2.74 1.25
CA HIS A 294 6.91 2.14 2.35
C HIS A 294 7.37 0.70 2.68
N ASN A 295 7.94 -0.01 1.71
CA ASN A 295 8.55 -1.32 1.90
C ASN A 295 9.98 -1.26 2.50
N ILE A 296 10.56 -0.07 2.61
CA ILE A 296 11.79 0.20 3.37
C ILE A 296 11.45 0.72 4.77
N SER A 297 10.64 1.78 4.84
CA SER A 297 10.28 2.46 6.09
C SER A 297 9.43 1.58 7.03
N GLY A 298 8.52 0.78 6.47
CA GLY A 298 7.66 -0.12 7.25
C GLY A 298 8.43 -1.14 8.07
N PRO A 299 9.33 -1.96 7.47
CA PRO A 299 10.19 -2.87 8.21
C PRO A 299 11.08 -2.19 9.25
N ILE A 300 11.58 -0.99 8.97
CA ILE A 300 12.37 -0.19 9.94
C ILE A 300 11.51 0.15 11.15
N LEU A 301 10.31 0.70 10.93
CA LEU A 301 9.37 1.02 12.00
C LEU A 301 8.94 -0.22 12.79
N ALA A 302 8.65 -1.32 12.10
CA ALA A 302 8.25 -2.58 12.72
C ALA A 302 9.36 -3.15 13.60
N SER A 303 10.61 -3.12 13.14
CA SER A 303 11.78 -3.59 13.90
C SER A 303 11.99 -2.77 15.17
N TYR A 304 11.82 -1.44 15.08
CA TYR A 304 11.88 -0.56 16.25
C TYR A 304 10.82 -0.93 17.28
N TRP A 305 9.57 -1.15 16.87
CA TRP A 305 8.49 -1.51 17.79
C TRP A 305 8.62 -2.92 18.35
N ALA A 306 9.13 -3.88 17.58
CA ALA A 306 9.41 -5.23 18.04
C ALA A 306 10.50 -5.25 19.13
N ALA A 307 11.62 -4.57 18.90
CA ALA A 307 12.71 -4.46 19.87
C ALA A 307 12.25 -3.80 21.18
N LYS A 308 11.43 -2.74 21.10
CA LYS A 308 10.86 -2.08 22.28
C LYS A 308 9.93 -3.00 23.07
N ALA A 309 9.12 -3.82 22.40
CA ALA A 309 8.23 -4.79 23.04
C ALA A 309 9.02 -5.88 23.77
N GLU A 310 10.11 -6.37 23.19
CA GLU A 310 10.98 -7.37 23.80
C GLU A 310 11.72 -6.83 25.04
N ALA A 311 12.23 -5.59 24.96
CA ALA A 311 12.85 -4.92 26.11
C ALA A 311 11.88 -4.78 27.28
N THR A 312 10.64 -4.34 27.03
CA THR A 312 9.62 -4.19 28.06
C THR A 312 9.22 -5.54 28.68
N ALA A 313 9.15 -6.61 27.88
CA ALA A 313 8.86 -7.96 28.39
C ALA A 313 9.99 -8.47 29.29
N LYS A 314 11.24 -8.23 28.93
CA LYS A 314 12.41 -8.61 29.72
C LYS A 314 12.45 -7.89 31.07
N GLU A 315 12.23 -6.58 31.08
CA GLU A 315 12.16 -5.79 32.32
C GLU A 315 11.07 -6.27 33.30
N LYS A 316 9.89 -6.67 32.74
CA LYS A 316 8.83 -7.23 33.59
C LYS A 316 9.22 -8.56 34.22
N SER A 317 9.79 -9.47 33.41
CA SER A 317 10.25 -10.78 33.91
C SER A 317 11.32 -10.65 34.99
N GLU A 318 12.28 -9.72 34.83
CA GLU A 318 13.33 -9.45 35.84
C GLU A 318 12.74 -8.91 37.13
N LYS A 319 11.74 -8.01 37.06
CA LYS A 319 11.05 -7.47 38.27
C LYS A 319 10.23 -8.53 39.00
N GLU A 320 9.57 -9.44 38.28
CA GLU A 320 8.84 -10.56 38.88
C GLU A 320 9.78 -11.53 39.59
N HIS A 321 10.97 -11.81 39.04
CA HIS A 321 11.97 -12.67 39.67
C HIS A 321 12.64 -12.02 40.89
N MET A 322 12.71 -10.67 40.98
CA MET A 322 13.25 -9.98 42.13
C MET A 322 12.24 -9.78 43.27
N SER A 323 10.95 -10.04 43.01
CA SER A 323 9.88 -9.89 44.01
C SER A 323 9.50 -11.21 44.70
N VAL A 324 10.13 -12.33 44.36
CA VAL A 324 10.04 -13.65 44.99
C VAL A 324 11.28 -13.92 45.80
#